data_7f524d1533385062dbbf559281ba2d02
#
_entry.id   7f524d1533385062dbbf559281ba2d02
#
_cell.length_a   1.000
_cell.length_b   1.000
_cell.length_c   1.000
_cell.angle_alpha   90.00
_cell.angle_beta   90.00
_cell.angle_gamma   90.00
#
_symmetry.space_group_name_H-M   'P 1'
#
loop_
_entity.id
_entity.type
_entity.pdbx_description
1 polymer ?
#
loop_
_entity_poly.entity_id
_entity_poly.type
_entity_poly.pdbx_seq_one_letter_code
_entity_poly.pdbx_strand_id
1 'polypeptide(L)'
;SQLQTTFNTRRVEIQQTNAGIEPEQVLVIETIGSIKNFANAVKRIVGLEWMGEIEIDEILPDEDFYDEKHPEKNLNGRLFFIMTNQRALEEMLSLWQRYQSEPAMQFERGLTKFRDVFSYLKSIHRWDVQDRLLETGLIDIWQEDLDTDGNRVIQFEAELWFRKSAALQVASASYVSQLVEEAGGRILSQSVIDGIAYHGLLAELPASAERSIIDDPSTELVKCENVMFFRPTGQMVVGDTSPEGD
;
A
#
# COMPACT_ATOMS: atom_id res chain seq x y z
N SER A 1 -18.63 -16.38 3.57
CA SER A 1 -18.36 -15.44 2.48
C SER A 1 -16.85 -15.37 2.26
N GLN A 2 -16.44 -15.02 1.06
CA GLN A 2 -15.04 -14.88 0.64
C GLN A 2 -14.25 -13.90 1.55
N LEU A 3 -14.89 -12.82 1.97
CA LEU A 3 -14.37 -11.83 2.93
C LEU A 3 -14.04 -12.43 4.30
N GLN A 4 -14.89 -13.31 4.82
CA GLN A 4 -14.66 -13.97 6.10
C GLN A 4 -13.46 -14.91 6.04
N THR A 5 -13.26 -15.58 4.92
CA THR A 5 -12.10 -16.44 4.66
C THR A 5 -10.83 -15.57 4.54
N THR A 6 -10.88 -14.46 3.81
CA THR A 6 -9.74 -13.52 3.65
C THR A 6 -9.31 -12.95 5.01
N PHE A 7 -10.25 -12.48 5.83
CA PHE A 7 -9.93 -11.99 7.18
C PHE A 7 -9.38 -13.09 8.09
N ASN A 8 -9.93 -14.30 8.07
CA ASN A 8 -9.49 -15.39 8.94
C ASN A 8 -8.12 -15.96 8.52
N THR A 9 -7.87 -16.10 7.23
CA THR A 9 -6.59 -16.60 6.71
C THR A 9 -5.45 -15.61 7.05
N ARG A 10 -5.69 -14.33 6.89
CA ARG A 10 -4.69 -13.29 7.16
C ARG A 10 -4.48 -13.00 8.65
N ARG A 11 -5.43 -13.33 9.52
CA ARG A 11 -5.24 -13.27 10.97
C ARG A 11 -4.12 -14.19 11.44
N VAL A 12 -3.94 -15.35 10.80
CA VAL A 12 -2.88 -16.30 11.11
C VAL A 12 -1.50 -15.76 10.68
N GLU A 13 -1.41 -15.10 9.52
CA GLU A 13 -0.17 -14.50 9.02
C GLU A 13 0.30 -13.33 9.91
N ILE A 14 -0.63 -12.51 10.40
CA ILE A 14 -0.33 -11.37 11.30
C ILE A 14 0.20 -11.83 12.67
N GLN A 15 -0.27 -12.97 13.17
CA GLN A 15 0.17 -13.51 14.47
C GLN A 15 1.59 -14.10 14.46
N GLN A 16 2.19 -14.32 13.30
CA GLN A 16 3.50 -14.95 13.16
C GLN A 16 4.68 -13.97 13.15
N THR A 17 4.44 -12.66 13.14
CA THR A 17 5.52 -11.67 13.15
C THR A 17 5.91 -11.31 14.58
N ASN A 18 6.78 -12.11 15.19
CA ASN A 18 7.32 -11.91 16.54
C ASN A 18 8.59 -11.04 16.50
N ALA A 19 8.42 -9.73 16.44
CA ALA A 19 9.51 -8.82 16.78
C ALA A 19 8.93 -7.66 17.60
N GLY A 20 9.39 -7.48 18.81
CA GLY A 20 9.03 -6.60 19.92
C GLY A 20 8.59 -5.15 19.69
N ILE A 21 8.24 -4.76 18.49
CA ILE A 21 7.49 -3.57 18.10
C ILE A 21 6.24 -4.11 17.44
N GLU A 22 5.05 -3.63 17.85
CA GLU A 22 3.80 -4.03 17.17
C GLU A 22 3.93 -3.74 15.67
N PRO A 23 3.91 -4.77 14.80
CA PRO A 23 4.07 -4.56 13.37
C PRO A 23 2.88 -3.76 12.86
N GLU A 24 3.15 -2.65 12.21
CA GLU A 24 2.15 -1.88 11.49
C GLU A 24 2.05 -2.41 10.06
N GLN A 25 0.85 -2.43 9.51
CA GLN A 25 0.57 -2.85 8.14
C GLN A 25 -0.48 -1.96 7.51
N VAL A 26 -0.49 -1.84 6.20
CA VAL A 26 -1.52 -1.09 5.48
C VAL A 26 -2.60 -2.05 4.98
N LEU A 27 -3.84 -1.71 5.31
CA LEU A 27 -5.03 -2.33 4.73
C LEU A 27 -5.56 -1.47 3.61
N VAL A 28 -5.92 -2.11 2.52
CA VAL A 28 -6.67 -1.55 1.42
C VAL A 28 -8.12 -1.96 1.56
N ILE A 29 -9.00 -0.98 1.63
CA ILE A 29 -10.46 -1.18 1.69
C ILE A 29 -11.05 -0.63 0.40
N GLU A 30 -11.57 -1.51 -0.45
CA GLU A 30 -12.28 -1.15 -1.66
C GLU A 30 -13.77 -1.06 -1.39
N THR A 31 -14.40 0.04 -1.80
CA THR A 31 -15.84 0.24 -1.68
C THR A 31 -16.46 0.64 -3.03
N ILE A 32 -17.71 0.25 -3.22
CA ILE A 32 -18.53 0.84 -4.29
C ILE A 32 -19.03 2.20 -3.82
N GLY A 33 -18.85 3.21 -4.68
CA GLY A 33 -19.21 4.59 -4.35
C GLY A 33 -18.25 5.24 -3.34
N SER A 34 -18.60 6.42 -2.87
CA SER A 34 -17.78 7.26 -2.00
C SER A 34 -18.34 7.35 -0.59
N ILE A 35 -17.53 7.06 0.40
CA ILE A 35 -17.89 7.21 1.82
C ILE A 35 -17.28 8.51 2.36
N LYS A 36 -18.06 9.57 2.35
CA LYS A 36 -17.62 10.90 2.85
C LYS A 36 -17.26 10.84 4.33
N ASN A 37 -16.17 11.54 4.69
CA ASN A 37 -15.68 11.67 6.06
C ASN A 37 -15.24 10.38 6.75
N PHE A 38 -14.92 9.33 5.99
CA PHE A 38 -14.43 8.07 6.58
C PHE A 38 -13.09 8.27 7.32
N ALA A 39 -12.19 9.12 6.81
CA ALA A 39 -10.95 9.50 7.50
C ALA A 39 -11.16 10.00 8.95
N ASN A 40 -12.28 10.65 9.24
CA ASN A 40 -12.61 11.09 10.60
C ASN A 40 -13.01 9.93 11.52
N ALA A 41 -13.62 8.88 10.98
CA ALA A 41 -13.95 7.68 11.74
C ALA A 41 -12.68 6.83 12.01
N VAL A 42 -11.79 6.71 11.04
CA VAL A 42 -10.48 6.04 11.22
C VAL A 42 -9.72 6.62 12.41
N LYS A 43 -9.66 7.95 12.53
CA LYS A 43 -8.98 8.64 13.65
C LYS A 43 -9.59 8.38 15.04
N ARG A 44 -10.76 7.75 15.15
CA ARG A 44 -11.39 7.41 16.43
C ARG A 44 -10.87 6.12 17.05
N ILE A 45 -10.30 5.24 16.22
CA ILE A 45 -9.70 4.00 16.70
C ILE A 45 -8.20 4.23 16.89
N VAL A 46 -7.74 4.08 18.12
CA VAL A 46 -6.32 4.24 18.47
C VAL A 46 -5.52 3.14 17.79
N GLY A 47 -4.50 3.53 17.03
CA GLY A 47 -3.68 2.61 16.25
C GLY A 47 -4.10 2.46 14.79
N LEU A 48 -5.17 3.17 14.35
CA LEU A 48 -5.43 3.39 12.94
C LEU A 48 -4.87 4.75 12.50
N GLU A 49 -4.19 4.78 11.37
CA GLU A 49 -3.76 6.01 10.70
C GLU A 49 -4.27 6.04 9.26
N TRP A 50 -4.89 7.16 8.89
CA TRP A 50 -5.36 7.40 7.54
C TRP A 50 -4.17 7.74 6.64
N MET A 51 -3.93 6.91 5.62
CA MET A 51 -2.82 7.07 4.68
C MET A 51 -3.25 7.76 3.38
N GLY A 52 -4.50 7.59 2.97
CA GLY A 52 -5.00 8.22 1.75
C GLY A 52 -6.23 7.51 1.17
N GLU A 53 -6.68 8.02 0.03
CA GLU A 53 -7.73 7.41 -0.79
C GLU A 53 -7.48 7.66 -2.27
N ILE A 54 -7.90 6.70 -3.11
CA ILE A 54 -7.84 6.79 -4.57
C ILE A 54 -9.24 6.51 -5.12
N GLU A 55 -9.65 7.27 -6.11
CA GLU A 55 -10.89 7.06 -6.86
C GLU A 55 -10.66 5.98 -7.94
N ILE A 56 -11.63 5.07 -8.09
CA ILE A 56 -11.61 4.01 -9.09
C ILE A 56 -12.87 4.13 -9.93
N ASP A 57 -12.69 4.17 -11.25
CA ASP A 57 -13.79 4.36 -12.20
C ASP A 57 -14.22 3.09 -12.94
N GLU A 58 -13.50 1.98 -12.79
CA GLU A 58 -13.68 0.76 -13.59
C GLU A 58 -13.78 -0.50 -12.73
N ILE A 59 -14.65 -0.49 -11.71
CA ILE A 59 -14.92 -1.68 -10.92
C ILE A 59 -15.94 -2.55 -11.68
N LEU A 60 -15.55 -3.78 -11.98
CA LEU A 60 -16.44 -4.75 -12.61
C LEU A 60 -17.61 -5.09 -11.67
N PRO A 61 -18.87 -5.07 -12.19
CA PRO A 61 -20.03 -5.49 -11.43
C PRO A 61 -19.95 -6.97 -11.05
N ASP A 62 -20.62 -7.33 -9.96
CA ASP A 62 -20.78 -8.72 -9.50
C ASP A 62 -22.21 -8.97 -8.95
N GLU A 63 -22.41 -10.13 -8.30
CA GLU A 63 -23.71 -10.53 -7.75
C GLU A 63 -24.22 -9.59 -6.64
N ASP A 64 -23.31 -8.95 -5.89
CA ASP A 64 -23.64 -8.06 -4.77
C ASP A 64 -23.74 -6.59 -5.19
N PHE A 65 -23.00 -6.19 -6.23
CA PHE A 65 -22.89 -4.80 -6.68
C PHE A 65 -23.00 -4.69 -8.20
N TYR A 66 -24.11 -4.14 -8.66
CA TYR A 66 -24.39 -3.86 -10.08
C TYR A 66 -25.37 -2.70 -10.22
N ASP A 67 -25.41 -2.08 -11.39
CA ASP A 67 -26.44 -1.10 -11.75
C ASP A 67 -27.71 -1.87 -12.21
N GLU A 68 -28.84 -1.67 -11.54
CA GLU A 68 -30.09 -2.37 -11.85
C GLU A 68 -30.57 -2.15 -13.30
N LYS A 69 -30.24 -1.01 -13.91
CA LYS A 69 -30.65 -0.67 -15.28
C LYS A 69 -29.63 -1.13 -16.32
N HIS A 70 -28.38 -1.22 -15.95
CA HIS A 70 -27.24 -1.56 -16.78
C HIS A 70 -26.30 -2.52 -16.03
N PRO A 71 -26.67 -3.81 -15.88
CA PRO A 71 -25.92 -4.75 -15.04
C PRO A 71 -24.46 -4.98 -15.45
N GLU A 72 -24.14 -4.72 -16.71
CA GLU A 72 -22.80 -4.84 -17.28
C GLU A 72 -21.93 -3.57 -17.11
N LYS A 73 -22.52 -2.49 -16.59
CA LYS A 73 -21.83 -1.21 -16.47
C LYS A 73 -20.83 -1.23 -15.32
N ASN A 74 -19.60 -0.81 -15.61
CA ASN A 74 -18.58 -0.59 -14.57
C ASN A 74 -19.08 0.40 -13.53
N LEU A 75 -18.70 0.14 -12.29
CA LEU A 75 -19.07 0.94 -11.13
C LEU A 75 -17.90 1.83 -10.71
N ASN A 76 -18.22 2.94 -10.09
CA ASN A 76 -17.22 3.80 -9.48
C ASN A 76 -17.08 3.45 -8.00
N GLY A 77 -15.86 3.57 -7.48
CA GLY A 77 -15.57 3.29 -6.09
C GLY A 77 -14.38 4.03 -5.56
N ARG A 78 -13.91 3.59 -4.39
CA ARG A 78 -12.71 4.11 -3.75
C ARG A 78 -11.89 3.03 -3.10
N LEU A 79 -10.58 3.19 -3.18
CA LEU A 79 -9.63 2.52 -2.31
C LEU A 79 -9.30 3.44 -1.14
N PHE A 80 -9.39 2.92 0.06
CA PHE A 80 -8.96 3.58 1.27
C PHE A 80 -7.74 2.86 1.82
N PHE A 81 -6.67 3.60 2.13
CA PHE A 81 -5.43 3.08 2.69
C PHE A 81 -5.37 3.44 4.17
N ILE A 82 -5.28 2.42 5.01
CA ILE A 82 -5.29 2.57 6.46
C ILE A 82 -4.13 1.80 7.07
N MET A 83 -3.19 2.51 7.69
CA MET A 83 -2.17 1.88 8.52
C MET A 83 -2.81 1.39 9.82
N THR A 84 -2.51 0.17 10.23
CA THR A 84 -3.06 -0.44 11.44
C THR A 84 -2.01 -1.25 12.17
N ASN A 85 -2.04 -1.19 13.50
CA ASN A 85 -1.39 -2.18 14.35
C ASN A 85 -2.35 -3.35 14.64
N GLN A 86 -1.85 -4.40 15.28
CA GLN A 86 -2.63 -5.60 15.56
C GLN A 86 -3.89 -5.30 16.39
N ARG A 87 -3.77 -4.48 17.44
CA ARG A 87 -4.90 -4.13 18.32
C ARG A 87 -6.01 -3.39 17.58
N ALA A 88 -5.64 -2.39 16.77
CA ALA A 88 -6.60 -1.62 15.98
C ALA A 88 -7.29 -2.47 14.91
N LEU A 89 -6.56 -3.41 14.33
CA LEU A 89 -7.12 -4.39 13.41
C LEU A 89 -8.17 -5.28 14.11
N GLU A 90 -7.89 -5.77 15.31
CA GLU A 90 -8.85 -6.57 16.10
C GLU A 90 -10.11 -5.76 16.44
N GLU A 91 -9.98 -4.48 16.77
CA GLU A 91 -11.12 -3.59 17.00
C GLU A 91 -11.97 -3.42 15.72
N MET A 92 -11.33 -3.18 14.58
CA MET A 92 -12.03 -3.07 13.29
C MET A 92 -12.73 -4.39 12.91
N LEU A 93 -12.08 -5.54 13.13
CA LEU A 93 -12.68 -6.86 12.93
C LEU A 93 -13.89 -7.10 13.84
N SER A 94 -13.82 -6.63 15.08
CA SER A 94 -14.96 -6.69 16.02
C SER A 94 -16.15 -5.86 15.51
N LEU A 95 -15.91 -4.66 14.99
CA LEU A 95 -16.96 -3.84 14.36
C LEU A 95 -17.57 -4.55 13.15
N TRP A 96 -16.75 -5.19 12.31
CA TRP A 96 -17.21 -5.98 11.17
C TRP A 96 -18.09 -7.16 11.61
N GLN A 97 -17.67 -7.94 12.60
CA GLN A 97 -18.46 -9.08 13.14
C GLN A 97 -19.81 -8.63 13.69
N ARG A 98 -19.83 -7.50 14.40
CA ARG A 98 -21.08 -6.89 14.90
C ARG A 98 -21.99 -6.48 13.75
N TYR A 99 -21.46 -5.86 12.71
CA TYR A 99 -22.22 -5.51 11.52
C TYR A 99 -22.81 -6.74 10.81
N GLN A 100 -22.03 -7.82 10.67
CA GLN A 100 -22.52 -9.07 10.07
C GLN A 100 -23.64 -9.72 10.88
N SER A 101 -23.55 -9.68 12.21
CA SER A 101 -24.57 -10.27 13.09
C SER A 101 -25.87 -9.46 13.11
N GLU A 102 -25.77 -8.13 13.04
CA GLU A 102 -26.89 -7.22 13.07
C GLU A 102 -26.62 -5.96 12.19
N PRO A 103 -26.88 -6.05 10.86
CA PRO A 103 -26.58 -4.94 9.93
C PRO A 103 -27.33 -3.63 10.25
N ALA A 104 -28.50 -3.73 10.91
CA ALA A 104 -29.30 -2.55 11.34
C ALA A 104 -28.75 -1.89 12.61
N MET A 105 -27.80 -2.50 13.30
CA MET A 105 -27.21 -1.99 14.53
C MET A 105 -26.62 -0.59 14.37
N GLN A 106 -26.84 0.26 15.35
CA GLN A 106 -26.18 1.55 15.39
C GLN A 106 -24.81 1.44 16.06
N PHE A 107 -23.77 1.89 15.35
CA PHE A 107 -22.45 2.04 15.94
C PHE A 107 -22.38 3.30 16.81
N GLU A 108 -21.43 3.28 17.74
CA GLU A 108 -21.16 4.42 18.61
C GLU A 108 -20.88 5.70 17.83
N ARG A 109 -21.12 6.84 18.49
CA ARG A 109 -20.89 8.15 17.87
C ARG A 109 -19.43 8.28 17.41
N GLY A 110 -19.25 8.55 16.13
CA GLY A 110 -17.94 8.66 15.47
C GLY A 110 -17.50 7.40 14.73
N LEU A 111 -18.11 6.23 14.98
CA LEU A 111 -17.84 4.98 14.27
C LEU A 111 -18.90 4.61 13.22
N THR A 112 -19.94 5.40 13.07
CA THR A 112 -21.05 5.16 12.13
C THR A 112 -20.58 5.00 10.68
N LYS A 113 -19.47 5.66 10.32
CA LYS A 113 -18.89 5.55 8.95
C LYS A 113 -18.28 4.19 8.66
N PHE A 114 -17.85 3.43 9.65
CA PHE A 114 -17.47 2.03 9.45
C PHE A 114 -18.65 1.19 8.98
N ARG A 115 -19.86 1.42 9.49
CA ARG A 115 -21.06 0.74 8.98
C ARG A 115 -21.32 1.08 7.52
N ASP A 116 -21.18 2.35 7.13
CA ASP A 116 -21.34 2.76 5.74
C ASP A 116 -20.29 2.05 4.85
N VAL A 117 -19.03 2.01 5.27
CA VAL A 117 -17.97 1.28 4.57
C VAL A 117 -18.31 -0.19 4.44
N PHE A 118 -18.75 -0.85 5.50
CA PHE A 118 -19.11 -2.28 5.47
C PHE A 118 -20.29 -2.57 4.56
N SER A 119 -21.24 -1.63 4.43
CA SER A 119 -22.40 -1.77 3.54
C SER A 119 -22.02 -1.72 2.05
N TYR A 120 -20.93 -1.05 1.72
CA TYR A 120 -20.45 -0.89 0.35
C TYR A 120 -19.11 -1.57 0.10
N LEU A 121 -18.69 -2.46 1.01
CA LEU A 121 -17.41 -3.14 0.96
C LEU A 121 -17.36 -4.14 -0.19
N LYS A 122 -16.50 -3.88 -1.18
CA LYS A 122 -16.22 -4.76 -2.30
C LYS A 122 -15.12 -5.76 -1.95
N SER A 123 -14.00 -5.26 -1.46
CA SER A 123 -12.86 -6.08 -1.05
C SER A 123 -12.09 -5.44 0.10
N ILE A 124 -11.31 -6.26 0.78
CA ILE A 124 -10.31 -5.82 1.75
C ILE A 124 -9.11 -6.74 1.66
N HIS A 125 -7.92 -6.15 1.55
CA HIS A 125 -6.68 -6.89 1.55
C HIS A 125 -5.57 -6.08 2.24
N ARG A 126 -4.46 -6.71 2.53
CA ARG A 126 -3.24 -6.07 3.00
C ARG A 126 -2.47 -5.57 1.79
N TRP A 127 -1.89 -4.37 1.88
CA TRP A 127 -0.91 -3.91 0.91
C TRP A 127 0.28 -4.85 0.92
N ASP A 128 0.49 -5.59 -0.13
CA ASP A 128 1.47 -6.66 -0.18
C ASP A 128 2.50 -6.50 -1.31
N VAL A 129 3.24 -7.54 -1.59
CA VAL A 129 4.29 -7.57 -2.63
C VAL A 129 3.72 -7.30 -4.01
N GLN A 130 2.50 -7.79 -4.28
CA GLN A 130 1.80 -7.53 -5.55
C GLN A 130 1.62 -6.03 -5.77
N ASP A 131 1.04 -5.36 -4.79
CA ASP A 131 0.74 -3.93 -4.86
C ASP A 131 2.01 -3.06 -4.95
N ARG A 132 3.03 -3.38 -4.15
CA ARG A 132 4.19 -2.50 -3.98
C ARG A 132 5.29 -2.70 -5.01
N LEU A 133 5.36 -3.85 -5.65
CA LEU A 133 6.43 -4.19 -6.59
C LEU A 133 5.90 -4.68 -7.94
N LEU A 134 5.05 -5.72 -7.97
CA LEU A 134 4.73 -6.42 -9.21
C LEU A 134 3.87 -5.55 -10.14
N GLU A 135 2.99 -4.70 -9.60
CA GLU A 135 2.14 -3.80 -10.40
C GLU A 135 2.84 -2.50 -10.83
N THR A 136 4.07 -2.24 -10.35
CA THR A 136 4.82 -1.03 -10.73
C THR A 136 5.56 -1.13 -12.06
N GLY A 137 5.66 -2.34 -12.63
CA GLY A 137 6.45 -2.61 -13.82
C GLY A 137 7.97 -2.62 -13.57
N LEU A 138 8.42 -2.49 -12.33
CA LEU A 138 9.83 -2.43 -11.99
C LEU A 138 10.56 -3.74 -12.32
N ILE A 139 9.92 -4.89 -12.09
CA ILE A 139 10.50 -6.22 -12.39
C ILE A 139 10.81 -6.36 -13.87
N ASP A 140 9.93 -5.93 -14.75
CA ASP A 140 10.12 -6.01 -16.19
C ASP A 140 11.32 -5.16 -16.64
N ILE A 141 11.43 -3.95 -16.08
CA ILE A 141 12.56 -3.04 -16.33
C ILE A 141 13.88 -3.65 -15.84
N TRP A 142 13.88 -4.20 -14.65
CA TRP A 142 15.07 -4.85 -14.09
C TRP A 142 15.50 -6.07 -14.91
N GLN A 143 14.56 -6.88 -15.38
CA GLN A 143 14.87 -8.00 -16.25
C GLN A 143 15.53 -7.54 -17.56
N GLU A 144 15.01 -6.48 -18.18
CA GLU A 144 15.53 -5.89 -19.40
C GLU A 144 16.95 -5.30 -19.21
N ASP A 145 17.18 -4.62 -18.07
CA ASP A 145 18.48 -4.07 -17.70
C ASP A 145 19.52 -5.17 -17.47
N LEU A 146 19.18 -6.27 -16.77
CA LEU A 146 20.05 -7.42 -16.53
C LEU A 146 20.37 -8.21 -17.82
N ASP A 147 19.42 -8.30 -18.75
CA ASP A 147 19.64 -8.92 -20.05
C ASP A 147 20.60 -8.10 -20.92
N THR A 148 20.63 -6.79 -20.71
CA THR A 148 21.53 -5.86 -21.43
C THR A 148 22.94 -5.84 -20.80
N ASP A 149 23.05 -5.77 -19.48
CA ASP A 149 24.31 -5.81 -18.72
C ASP A 149 24.11 -6.51 -17.38
N GLY A 150 24.43 -7.79 -17.37
CA GLY A 150 24.25 -8.66 -16.21
C GLY A 150 25.05 -8.31 -14.95
N ASN A 151 25.88 -7.27 -14.96
CA ASN A 151 26.65 -6.80 -13.81
C ASN A 151 26.32 -5.34 -13.41
N ARG A 152 25.35 -4.73 -14.08
CA ARG A 152 24.96 -3.36 -13.81
C ARG A 152 24.43 -3.21 -12.39
N VAL A 153 24.85 -2.14 -11.70
CA VAL A 153 24.22 -1.69 -10.48
C VAL A 153 22.95 -0.93 -10.86
N ILE A 154 21.82 -1.30 -10.30
CA ILE A 154 20.53 -0.75 -10.68
C ILE A 154 20.03 0.19 -9.59
N GLN A 155 19.50 1.32 -10.04
CA GLN A 155 18.89 2.33 -9.18
C GLN A 155 17.37 2.18 -9.20
N PHE A 156 16.77 2.36 -8.04
CA PHE A 156 15.32 2.36 -7.86
C PHE A 156 14.92 3.36 -6.79
N GLU A 157 13.67 3.74 -6.80
CA GLU A 157 13.06 4.55 -5.76
C GLU A 157 12.20 3.65 -4.85
N ALA A 158 12.43 3.74 -3.54
CA ALA A 158 11.52 3.22 -2.54
C ALA A 158 10.68 4.40 -2.02
N GLU A 159 9.41 4.50 -2.47
CA GLU A 159 8.44 5.43 -1.93
C GLU A 159 7.87 4.85 -0.65
N LEU A 160 8.01 5.58 0.46
CA LEU A 160 7.53 5.17 1.77
C LEU A 160 6.14 5.75 2.05
N TRP A 161 5.36 5.05 2.87
CA TRP A 161 4.14 5.63 3.40
C TRP A 161 4.45 6.93 4.14
N PHE A 162 3.84 8.02 3.70
CA PHE A 162 4.06 9.32 4.33
C PHE A 162 3.43 9.37 5.71
N ARG A 163 4.25 9.49 6.74
CA ARG A 163 3.81 9.57 8.14
C ARG A 163 3.83 11.02 8.60
N LYS A 164 2.79 11.47 9.31
CA LYS A 164 2.74 12.85 9.86
C LYS A 164 3.76 13.11 10.96
N SER A 165 4.17 12.07 11.67
CA SER A 165 5.19 12.15 12.71
C SER A 165 6.59 12.10 12.11
N ALA A 166 7.38 13.15 12.30
CA ALA A 166 8.78 13.18 11.88
C ALA A 166 9.61 12.03 12.47
N ALA A 167 9.31 11.62 13.70
CA ALA A 167 9.99 10.48 14.33
C ALA A 167 9.68 9.16 13.59
N LEU A 168 8.45 8.96 13.14
CA LEU A 168 8.06 7.79 12.35
C LEU A 168 8.64 7.85 10.93
N GLN A 169 8.73 9.05 10.31
CA GLN A 169 9.42 9.20 9.02
C GLN A 169 10.88 8.76 9.13
N VAL A 170 11.61 9.25 10.14
CA VAL A 170 13.00 8.87 10.37
C VAL A 170 13.13 7.38 10.65
N ALA A 171 12.28 6.81 11.49
CA ALA A 171 12.31 5.38 11.80
C ALA A 171 12.05 4.50 10.56
N SER A 172 11.06 4.85 9.75
CA SER A 172 10.76 4.15 8.49
C SER A 172 11.92 4.20 7.52
N ALA A 173 12.51 5.40 7.30
CA ALA A 173 13.65 5.56 6.43
C ALA A 173 14.89 4.78 6.91
N SER A 174 15.18 4.82 8.21
CA SER A 174 16.31 4.08 8.80
C SER A 174 16.12 2.57 8.64
N TYR A 175 14.91 2.06 8.85
CA TYR A 175 14.63 0.63 8.69
C TYR A 175 14.78 0.18 7.23
N VAL A 176 14.22 0.92 6.27
CA VAL A 176 14.36 0.59 4.85
C VAL A 176 15.82 0.71 4.41
N SER A 177 16.56 1.72 4.90
CA SER A 177 18.00 1.86 4.61
C SER A 177 18.79 0.63 5.08
N GLN A 178 18.50 0.13 6.28
CA GLN A 178 19.11 -1.09 6.80
C GLN A 178 18.83 -2.30 5.90
N LEU A 179 17.59 -2.49 5.45
CA LEU A 179 17.23 -3.60 4.55
C LEU A 179 17.92 -3.51 3.19
N VAL A 180 18.09 -2.29 2.65
CA VAL A 180 18.87 -2.06 1.43
C VAL A 180 20.34 -2.44 1.63
N GLU A 181 20.95 -2.03 2.76
CA GLU A 181 22.34 -2.37 3.10
C GLU A 181 22.51 -3.88 3.32
N GLU A 182 21.57 -4.55 3.99
CA GLU A 182 21.57 -6.01 4.18
C GLU A 182 21.46 -6.76 2.83
N ALA A 183 20.77 -6.19 1.85
CA ALA A 183 20.73 -6.70 0.47
C ALA A 183 22.02 -6.38 -0.33
N GLY A 184 23.00 -5.71 0.28
CA GLY A 184 24.27 -5.33 -0.38
C GLY A 184 24.19 -4.04 -1.18
N GLY A 185 23.10 -3.29 -1.06
CA GLY A 185 22.89 -2.00 -1.69
C GLY A 185 23.31 -0.81 -0.83
N ARG A 186 22.94 0.37 -1.28
CA ARG A 186 23.13 1.61 -0.52
C ARG A 186 22.07 2.66 -0.86
N ILE A 187 21.82 3.58 0.06
CA ILE A 187 20.97 4.75 -0.17
C ILE A 187 21.82 5.85 -0.82
N LEU A 188 21.30 6.43 -1.91
CA LEU A 188 21.94 7.53 -2.63
C LEU A 188 21.42 8.88 -2.16
N SER A 189 20.12 8.98 -1.92
CA SER A 189 19.48 10.20 -1.42
C SER A 189 18.15 9.89 -0.74
N GLN A 190 17.66 10.85 0.05
CA GLN A 190 16.36 10.82 0.70
C GLN A 190 15.66 12.15 0.51
N SER A 191 14.34 12.12 0.31
CA SER A 191 13.52 13.32 0.20
C SER A 191 12.20 13.15 0.95
N VAL A 192 11.80 14.20 1.68
CA VAL A 192 10.47 14.33 2.30
C VAL A 192 9.87 15.64 1.84
N ILE A 193 8.67 15.59 1.25
CA ILE A 193 7.97 16.76 0.72
C ILE A 193 6.56 16.79 1.33
N ASP A 194 6.42 17.53 2.43
CA ASP A 194 5.17 17.60 3.20
C ASP A 194 3.97 18.09 2.37
N GLY A 195 4.21 19.04 1.46
CA GLY A 195 3.15 19.66 0.66
C GLY A 195 2.38 18.70 -0.26
N ILE A 196 3.00 17.58 -0.61
CA ILE A 196 2.39 16.51 -1.44
C ILE A 196 2.37 15.16 -0.73
N ALA A 197 2.67 15.14 0.57
CA ALA A 197 2.73 13.91 1.38
C ALA A 197 3.65 12.83 0.76
N TYR A 198 4.83 13.23 0.28
CA TYR A 198 5.80 12.35 -0.35
C TYR A 198 6.98 12.07 0.57
N HIS A 199 7.42 10.81 0.62
CA HIS A 199 8.64 10.37 1.31
C HIS A 199 9.31 9.28 0.48
N GLY A 200 10.47 9.58 -0.10
CA GLY A 200 11.18 8.67 -1.00
C GLY A 200 12.66 8.50 -0.64
N LEU A 201 13.16 7.31 -0.91
CA LEU A 201 14.56 6.94 -0.85
C LEU A 201 15.02 6.53 -2.25
N LEU A 202 16.03 7.18 -2.78
CA LEU A 202 16.73 6.71 -3.96
C LEU A 202 17.82 5.73 -3.48
N ALA A 203 17.78 4.52 -4.00
CA ALA A 203 18.69 3.45 -3.62
C ALA A 203 19.28 2.76 -4.84
N GLU A 204 20.36 2.03 -4.62
CA GLU A 204 20.91 1.12 -5.62
C GLU A 204 21.16 -0.26 -5.03
N LEU A 205 21.01 -1.30 -5.85
CA LEU A 205 21.29 -2.69 -5.52
C LEU A 205 22.32 -3.28 -6.50
N PRO A 206 23.14 -4.23 -6.04
CA PRO A 206 23.97 -5.00 -6.94
C PRO A 206 23.10 -5.97 -7.76
N ALA A 207 23.52 -6.29 -8.99
CA ALA A 207 22.83 -7.22 -9.89
C ALA A 207 22.47 -8.59 -9.25
N SER A 208 23.26 -9.05 -8.27
CA SER A 208 22.96 -10.29 -7.54
C SER A 208 21.72 -10.21 -6.67
N ALA A 209 21.53 -9.09 -5.98
CA ALA A 209 20.35 -8.85 -5.13
C ALA A 209 19.09 -8.68 -5.99
N GLU A 210 19.23 -7.97 -7.09
CA GLU A 210 18.15 -7.78 -8.05
C GLU A 210 17.66 -9.11 -8.65
N ARG A 211 18.56 -9.96 -9.13
CA ARG A 211 18.19 -11.32 -9.59
C ARG A 211 17.46 -12.09 -8.50
N SER A 212 17.94 -12.01 -7.25
CA SER A 212 17.29 -12.69 -6.15
C SER A 212 15.85 -12.19 -5.93
N ILE A 213 15.58 -10.88 -6.12
CA ILE A 213 14.23 -10.30 -6.00
C ILE A 213 13.37 -10.70 -7.21
N ILE A 214 13.93 -10.76 -8.41
CA ILE A 214 13.20 -11.20 -9.61
C ILE A 214 12.80 -12.69 -9.46
N ASP A 215 13.73 -13.53 -9.00
CA ASP A 215 13.50 -14.97 -8.82
C ASP A 215 12.52 -15.26 -7.66
N ASP A 216 12.63 -14.53 -6.58
CA ASP A 216 11.74 -14.61 -5.41
C ASP A 216 11.47 -13.22 -4.80
N PRO A 217 10.35 -12.57 -5.16
CA PRO A 217 9.97 -11.26 -4.60
C PRO A 217 9.67 -11.28 -3.10
N SER A 218 9.72 -12.44 -2.45
CA SER A 218 9.42 -12.59 -1.01
C SER A 218 10.58 -12.21 -0.09
N THR A 219 11.50 -11.35 -0.54
CA THR A 219 12.62 -10.85 0.28
C THR A 219 12.15 -9.91 1.37
N GLU A 220 12.94 -9.77 2.45
CA GLU A 220 12.61 -8.88 3.57
C GLU A 220 12.48 -7.41 3.12
N LEU A 221 13.30 -6.97 2.16
CA LEU A 221 13.20 -5.62 1.59
C LEU A 221 11.85 -5.41 0.91
N VAL A 222 11.40 -6.35 0.07
CA VAL A 222 10.14 -6.22 -0.67
C VAL A 222 8.92 -6.41 0.24
N LYS A 223 9.03 -7.23 1.29
CA LYS A 223 7.98 -7.40 2.31
C LYS A 223 7.86 -6.22 3.28
N CYS A 224 8.78 -5.26 3.23
CA CYS A 224 8.81 -4.16 4.18
C CYS A 224 7.52 -3.31 4.16
N GLU A 225 6.79 -3.32 5.27
CA GLU A 225 5.50 -2.62 5.42
C GLU A 225 5.61 -1.10 5.37
N ASN A 226 6.82 -0.55 5.56
CA ASN A 226 7.05 0.89 5.45
C ASN A 226 7.08 1.39 4.00
N VAL A 227 7.27 0.48 3.03
CA VAL A 227 7.33 0.83 1.61
C VAL A 227 5.92 0.80 1.01
N MET A 228 5.56 1.88 0.35
CA MET A 228 4.36 1.99 -0.46
C MET A 228 4.61 1.39 -1.85
N PHE A 229 5.64 1.88 -2.55
CA PHE A 229 6.00 1.41 -3.88
C PHE A 229 7.52 1.30 -4.06
N PHE A 230 7.93 0.31 -4.84
CA PHE A 230 9.21 0.32 -5.51
C PHE A 230 9.01 0.78 -6.95
N ARG A 231 9.73 1.81 -7.36
CA ARG A 231 9.56 2.44 -8.68
C ARG A 231 10.88 2.47 -9.43
N PRO A 232 10.86 2.39 -10.77
CA PRO A 232 12.04 2.70 -11.55
C PRO A 232 12.42 4.16 -11.32
N THR A 233 13.72 4.46 -11.33
CA THR A 233 14.18 5.85 -11.34
C THR A 233 13.69 6.51 -12.62
N GLY A 234 12.99 7.65 -12.48
CA GLY A 234 12.43 8.34 -13.62
C GLY A 234 13.52 8.66 -14.63
N GLN A 235 13.33 8.26 -15.87
CA GLN A 235 14.07 8.81 -16.98
C GLN A 235 13.68 10.28 -17.04
N MET A 236 14.54 11.18 -16.56
CA MET A 236 14.46 12.57 -16.95
C MET A 236 14.69 12.59 -18.46
N VAL A 237 13.62 12.75 -19.23
CA VAL A 237 13.74 13.17 -20.62
C VAL A 237 14.30 14.59 -20.53
N VAL A 238 15.63 14.71 -20.62
CA VAL A 238 16.28 15.99 -20.88
C VAL A 238 15.83 16.33 -22.29
N GLY A 239 14.79 17.17 -22.37
CA GLY A 239 14.41 17.75 -23.66
C GLY A 239 15.64 18.45 -24.20
N ASP A 240 16.15 18.00 -25.34
CA ASP A 240 17.23 18.63 -26.05
C ASP A 240 16.72 20.02 -26.50
N THR A 241 16.94 21.02 -25.67
CA THR A 241 16.78 22.42 -26.05
C THR A 241 18.03 22.82 -26.81
N SER A 242 18.19 22.30 -28.02
CA SER A 242 19.09 22.91 -28.99
C SER A 242 18.53 24.29 -29.32
N PRO A 243 19.21 25.38 -29.06
CA PRO A 243 18.80 26.67 -29.56
C PRO A 243 18.92 26.63 -31.09
N GLU A 244 17.79 26.75 -31.79
CA GLU A 244 17.81 27.06 -33.20
C GLU A 244 18.57 28.40 -33.35
N GLY A 245 19.78 28.32 -33.91
CA GLY A 245 20.56 29.47 -34.27
C GLY A 245 19.93 30.17 -35.47
N ASP A 246 19.85 31.50 -35.37
CA ASP A 246 19.62 32.47 -36.46
C ASP A 246 20.63 32.32 -37.60
#